data_378cdec7a5490a58877498039be489b0
#
_entry.id   378cdec7a5490a58877498039be489b0
#
_cell.length_a   1.000
_cell.length_b   1.000
_cell.length_c   1.000
_cell.angle_alpha   90.00
_cell.angle_beta   90.00
_cell.angle_gamma   90.00
#
_symmetry.space_group_name_H-M   'P 1'
#
loop_
_entity.id
_entity.type
_entity.pdbx_description
1 polymer ?
#
loop_
_entity_poly.entity_id
_entity_poly.type
_entity_poly.pdbx_seq_one_letter_code
_entity_poly.pdbx_strand_id
1 'polypeptide(L)'
;DVITGLHATSAILAALLYRERTGKSQRIDISLWDCAISALVNQAQNKLASGKEPQPMGSAHPNLVPYRAFEASDGWFVLAIGSDAQWQQMVEILEIDCRESWSTNSGRVKDRIEVERTLFKIFKNETITHWESMLEGIPCAPVNTIGQALSDMQSVARGAVWSVEGVQTLANPL
;
A
#
# COMPACT_ATOMS: atom_id res chain seq x y z
N ASP A 1 0.04 -18.43 4.49
CA ASP A 1 -1.24 -19.17 4.39
C ASP A 1 -2.29 -18.38 3.60
N VAL A 2 -2.63 -17.14 4.00
CA VAL A 2 -3.71 -16.37 3.38
C VAL A 2 -3.51 -16.20 1.86
N ILE A 3 -2.33 -15.76 1.42
CA ILE A 3 -2.00 -15.58 -0.01
C ILE A 3 -2.11 -16.91 -0.74
N THR A 4 -1.62 -17.99 -0.14
CA THR A 4 -1.73 -19.34 -0.72
C THR A 4 -3.18 -19.77 -0.85
N GLY A 5 -4.03 -19.49 0.14
CA GLY A 5 -5.47 -19.74 0.09
C GLY A 5 -6.17 -18.99 -1.06
N LEU A 6 -5.78 -17.71 -1.29
CA LEU A 6 -6.31 -16.92 -2.41
C LEU A 6 -5.90 -17.50 -3.77
N HIS A 7 -4.62 -17.90 -3.93
CA HIS A 7 -4.16 -18.58 -5.15
C HIS A 7 -4.85 -19.93 -5.34
N ALA A 8 -5.03 -20.72 -4.26
CA ALA A 8 -5.73 -21.98 -4.30
C ALA A 8 -7.19 -21.82 -4.77
N THR A 9 -7.89 -20.84 -4.24
CA THR A 9 -9.27 -20.53 -4.64
C THR A 9 -9.36 -20.23 -6.14
N SER A 10 -8.47 -19.37 -6.65
CA SER A 10 -8.43 -19.03 -8.08
C SER A 10 -8.15 -20.26 -8.96
N ALA A 11 -7.18 -21.10 -8.57
CA ALA A 11 -6.82 -22.30 -9.30
C ALA A 11 -7.94 -23.35 -9.30
N ILE A 12 -8.63 -23.53 -8.17
CA ILE A 12 -9.79 -24.44 -8.05
C ILE A 12 -10.92 -23.98 -8.95
N LEU A 13 -11.26 -22.69 -8.92
CA LEU A 13 -12.32 -22.14 -9.79
C LEU A 13 -11.99 -22.32 -11.28
N ALA A 14 -10.74 -22.05 -11.67
CA ALA A 14 -10.26 -22.27 -13.04
C ALA A 14 -10.37 -23.74 -13.47
N ALA A 15 -9.98 -24.67 -12.58
CA ALA A 15 -10.06 -26.11 -12.86
C ALA A 15 -11.51 -26.63 -12.95
N LEU A 16 -12.41 -26.07 -12.11
CA LEU A 16 -13.84 -26.40 -12.19
C LEU A 16 -14.46 -25.92 -13.50
N LEU A 17 -14.16 -24.68 -13.90
CA LEU A 17 -14.61 -24.13 -15.18
C LEU A 17 -14.07 -24.93 -16.39
N TYR A 18 -12.80 -25.33 -16.33
CA TYR A 18 -12.22 -26.20 -17.37
C TYR A 18 -12.94 -27.56 -17.43
N ARG A 19 -13.19 -28.16 -16.27
CA ARG A 19 -13.93 -29.44 -16.19
C ARG A 19 -15.35 -29.31 -16.76
N GLU A 20 -16.05 -28.24 -16.45
CA GLU A 20 -17.39 -27.99 -16.98
C GLU A 20 -17.41 -27.90 -18.51
N ARG A 21 -16.41 -27.21 -19.10
CA ARG A 21 -16.31 -27.03 -20.56
C ARG A 21 -15.81 -28.23 -21.30
N THR A 22 -14.98 -29.06 -20.71
CA THR A 22 -14.26 -30.16 -21.42
C THR A 22 -14.58 -31.55 -20.93
N GLY A 23 -15.26 -31.69 -19.80
CA GLY A 23 -15.48 -32.97 -19.11
C GLY A 23 -14.21 -33.55 -18.45
N LYS A 24 -13.07 -32.87 -18.49
CA LYS A 24 -11.79 -33.36 -17.98
C LYS A 24 -11.42 -32.71 -16.65
N SER A 25 -11.02 -33.51 -15.67
CA SER A 25 -10.46 -33.04 -14.41
C SER A 25 -8.96 -32.71 -14.54
N GLN A 26 -8.44 -31.91 -13.61
CA GLN A 26 -7.01 -31.58 -13.52
C GLN A 26 -6.55 -31.73 -12.07
N ARG A 27 -5.28 -32.10 -11.88
CA ARG A 27 -4.59 -31.98 -10.62
C ARG A 27 -4.13 -30.54 -10.44
N ILE A 28 -4.33 -29.98 -9.24
CA ILE A 28 -3.82 -28.66 -8.84
C ILE A 28 -2.73 -28.90 -7.81
N ASP A 29 -1.59 -28.27 -8.01
CA ASP A 29 -0.45 -28.28 -7.10
C ASP A 29 -0.07 -26.82 -6.79
N ILE A 30 -0.13 -26.40 -5.53
CA ILE A 30 0.15 -25.03 -5.08
C ILE A 30 1.11 -25.10 -3.91
N SER A 31 2.25 -24.44 -4.08
CA SER A 31 3.30 -24.37 -3.08
C SER A 31 3.15 -23.11 -2.21
N LEU A 32 3.22 -23.26 -0.89
CA LEU A 32 3.36 -22.14 0.06
C LEU A 32 4.59 -21.30 -0.28
N TRP A 33 5.67 -21.94 -0.67
CA TRP A 33 6.93 -21.28 -1.02
C TRP A 33 6.78 -20.38 -2.23
N ASP A 34 6.20 -20.86 -3.31
CA ASP A 34 6.03 -20.06 -4.54
C ASP A 34 5.08 -18.89 -4.32
N CYS A 35 4.01 -19.10 -3.55
CA CYS A 35 3.09 -18.05 -3.16
C CYS A 35 3.78 -16.99 -2.27
N ALA A 36 4.65 -17.40 -1.35
CA ALA A 36 5.41 -16.48 -0.52
C ALA A 36 6.41 -15.66 -1.35
N ILE A 37 7.11 -16.28 -2.30
CA ILE A 37 8.01 -15.56 -3.23
C ILE A 37 7.23 -14.57 -4.09
N SER A 38 6.08 -14.96 -4.63
CA SER A 38 5.25 -14.07 -5.46
C SER A 38 4.79 -12.83 -4.68
N ALA A 39 4.62 -12.94 -3.37
CA ALA A 39 4.24 -11.84 -2.49
C ALA A 39 5.35 -10.79 -2.27
N LEU A 40 6.60 -11.08 -2.65
CA LEU A 40 7.70 -10.11 -2.61
C LEU A 40 7.57 -9.01 -3.67
N VAL A 41 6.71 -9.22 -4.65
CA VAL A 41 6.31 -8.24 -5.67
C VAL A 41 7.52 -7.50 -6.28
N ASN A 42 7.56 -6.18 -6.15
CA ASN A 42 8.61 -5.31 -6.71
C ASN A 42 9.98 -5.50 -6.05
N GLN A 43 10.08 -5.97 -4.82
CA GLN A 43 11.37 -6.22 -4.17
C GLN A 43 12.12 -7.39 -4.83
N ALA A 44 11.42 -8.48 -5.13
CA ALA A 44 12.00 -9.59 -5.87
C ALA A 44 12.43 -9.15 -7.28
N GLN A 45 11.59 -8.37 -7.98
CA GLN A 45 11.91 -7.86 -9.30
C GLN A 45 13.10 -6.89 -9.27
N ASN A 46 13.22 -6.03 -8.26
CA ASN A 46 14.37 -5.16 -8.08
C ASN A 46 15.67 -5.96 -7.92
N LYS A 47 15.65 -7.04 -7.13
CA LYS A 47 16.80 -7.95 -6.98
C LYS A 47 17.16 -8.60 -8.31
N LEU A 48 16.20 -9.15 -9.03
CA LEU A 48 16.43 -9.83 -10.31
C LEU A 48 16.99 -8.85 -11.37
N ALA A 49 16.47 -7.63 -11.43
CA ALA A 49 16.87 -6.64 -12.43
C ALA A 49 18.23 -5.97 -12.10
N SER A 50 18.53 -5.71 -10.85
CA SER A 50 19.70 -4.95 -10.43
C SER A 50 20.86 -5.81 -9.91
N GLY A 51 20.61 -7.05 -9.52
CA GLY A 51 21.55 -7.91 -8.81
C GLY A 51 21.82 -7.49 -7.35
N LYS A 52 21.26 -6.34 -6.90
CA LYS A 52 21.49 -5.80 -5.55
C LYS A 52 20.50 -6.39 -4.54
N GLU A 53 20.99 -6.68 -3.34
CA GLU A 53 20.14 -7.17 -2.25
C GLU A 53 19.28 -6.03 -1.69
N PRO A 54 17.94 -6.19 -1.61
CA PRO A 54 17.08 -5.23 -0.96
C PRO A 54 17.43 -5.07 0.52
N GLN A 55 17.35 -3.85 1.02
CA GLN A 55 17.58 -3.53 2.43
C GLN A 55 16.27 -3.20 3.12
N PRO A 56 16.15 -3.40 4.44
CA PRO A 56 14.98 -2.97 5.19
C PRO A 56 14.75 -1.46 5.04
N MET A 57 13.53 -1.07 4.64
CA MET A 57 13.15 0.32 4.37
C MET A 57 11.99 0.81 5.26
N GLY A 58 11.59 0.02 6.24
CA GLY A 58 10.39 0.30 7.03
C GLY A 58 9.14 0.34 6.15
N SER A 59 8.36 1.41 6.25
CA SER A 59 7.17 1.61 5.42
C SER A 59 7.45 2.23 4.03
N ALA A 60 8.72 2.54 3.70
CA ALA A 60 9.04 3.24 2.47
C ALA A 60 8.96 2.34 1.23
N HIS A 61 8.33 2.85 0.18
CA HIS A 61 8.29 2.18 -1.13
C HIS A 61 9.69 2.26 -1.78
N PRO A 62 10.22 1.14 -2.34
CA PRO A 62 11.59 1.12 -2.86
C PRO A 62 11.81 2.04 -4.07
N ASN A 63 10.81 2.21 -4.92
CA ASN A 63 10.94 2.83 -6.24
C ASN A 63 10.18 4.17 -6.38
N LEU A 64 9.40 4.58 -5.38
CA LEU A 64 8.63 5.83 -5.38
C LEU A 64 8.99 6.68 -4.17
N VAL A 65 9.12 8.01 -4.38
CA VAL A 65 9.45 8.99 -3.34
C VAL A 65 8.66 10.28 -3.55
N PRO A 66 7.98 10.79 -2.51
CA PRO A 66 7.71 10.14 -1.22
C PRO A 66 6.59 9.11 -1.33
N TYR A 67 6.76 7.96 -0.70
CA TYR A 67 5.72 6.96 -0.53
C TYR A 67 6.03 6.15 0.72
N ARG A 68 5.50 6.60 1.87
CA ARG A 68 5.73 5.99 3.18
C ARG A 68 4.84 6.59 4.26
N ALA A 69 4.92 6.05 5.48
CA ALA A 69 4.33 6.69 6.65
C ALA A 69 5.19 7.88 7.12
N PHE A 70 4.51 8.99 7.46
CA PHE A 70 5.06 10.19 8.08
C PHE A 70 4.39 10.45 9.42
N GLU A 71 5.16 11.02 10.37
CA GLU A 71 4.66 11.43 11.67
C GLU A 71 4.02 12.82 11.56
N ALA A 72 2.77 12.95 11.99
CA ALA A 72 2.07 14.20 12.22
C ALA A 72 2.10 14.55 13.72
N SER A 73 1.52 15.67 14.12
CA SER A 73 1.52 16.08 15.54
C SER A 73 0.72 15.13 16.45
N ASP A 74 -0.24 14.42 15.90
CA ASP A 74 -1.21 13.57 16.63
C ASP A 74 -1.15 12.08 16.24
N GLY A 75 -0.22 11.67 15.37
CA GLY A 75 -0.08 10.28 14.96
C GLY A 75 0.68 10.07 13.67
N TRP A 76 0.43 8.95 13.00
CA TRP A 76 1.06 8.59 11.75
C TRP A 76 0.05 8.54 10.62
N PHE A 77 0.44 9.02 9.44
CA PHE A 77 -0.33 8.85 8.20
C PHE A 77 0.58 8.40 7.06
N VAL A 78 0.02 7.72 6.08
CA VAL A 78 0.71 7.32 4.85
C VAL A 78 0.47 8.40 3.80
N LEU A 79 1.54 8.83 3.14
CA LEU A 79 1.50 9.63 1.93
C LEU A 79 2.03 8.78 0.77
N ALA A 80 1.34 8.76 -0.36
CA ALA A 80 1.65 7.90 -1.51
C ALA A 80 1.69 8.71 -2.82
N ILE A 81 2.82 9.33 -3.12
CA ILE A 81 3.04 10.02 -4.39
C ILE A 81 3.41 9.01 -5.48
N GLY A 82 2.47 8.75 -6.39
CA GLY A 82 2.65 7.79 -7.49
C GLY A 82 3.08 8.42 -8.82
N SER A 83 3.02 9.75 -8.96
CA SER A 83 3.37 10.45 -10.20
C SER A 83 4.08 11.78 -9.95
N ASP A 84 4.79 12.28 -10.98
CA ASP A 84 5.45 13.60 -10.90
C ASP A 84 4.42 14.74 -10.84
N ALA A 85 3.24 14.57 -11.42
CA ALA A 85 2.15 15.53 -11.32
C ALA A 85 1.62 15.68 -9.88
N GLN A 86 1.42 14.56 -9.17
CA GLN A 86 1.05 14.60 -7.74
C GLN A 86 2.12 15.25 -6.88
N TRP A 87 3.40 14.99 -7.19
CA TRP A 87 4.51 15.68 -6.52
C TRP A 87 4.45 17.20 -6.71
N GLN A 88 4.28 17.64 -7.95
CA GLN A 88 4.18 19.06 -8.27
C GLN A 88 3.02 19.73 -7.54
N GLN A 89 1.85 19.11 -7.57
CA GLN A 89 0.67 19.58 -6.83
C GLN A 89 0.97 19.72 -5.33
N MET A 90 1.60 18.73 -4.72
CA MET A 90 1.97 18.76 -3.30
C MET A 90 2.98 19.87 -2.99
N VAL A 91 3.97 20.06 -3.85
CA VAL A 91 4.99 21.12 -3.71
C VAL A 91 4.33 22.51 -3.72
N GLU A 92 3.37 22.73 -4.61
CA GLU A 92 2.60 23.97 -4.69
C GLU A 92 1.75 24.20 -3.44
N ILE A 93 1.03 23.18 -2.97
CA ILE A 93 0.19 23.23 -1.76
C ILE A 93 1.02 23.53 -0.52
N LEU A 94 2.18 22.87 -0.37
CA LEU A 94 3.04 22.97 0.82
C LEU A 94 4.09 24.09 0.70
N GLU A 95 4.11 24.83 -0.42
CA GLU A 95 5.08 25.90 -0.70
C GLU A 95 6.54 25.44 -0.49
N ILE A 96 6.85 24.21 -0.93
CA ILE A 96 8.19 23.64 -0.75
C ILE A 96 9.17 24.27 -1.74
N ASP A 97 10.22 24.92 -1.25
CA ASP A 97 11.36 25.27 -2.07
C ASP A 97 12.17 24.03 -2.39
N CYS A 98 11.95 23.49 -3.59
CA CYS A 98 12.55 22.25 -4.00
C CYS A 98 13.54 22.40 -5.15
N ARG A 99 14.54 21.52 -5.15
CA ARG A 99 15.54 21.46 -6.22
C ARG A 99 14.89 21.01 -7.53
N GLU A 100 15.40 21.47 -8.64
CA GLU A 100 14.95 21.06 -9.99
C GLU A 100 15.03 19.52 -10.16
N SER A 101 16.05 18.86 -9.57
CA SER A 101 16.19 17.41 -9.63
C SER A 101 15.01 16.65 -9.02
N TRP A 102 14.25 17.26 -8.11
CA TRP A 102 13.09 16.65 -7.46
C TRP A 102 11.81 16.67 -8.31
N SER A 103 11.83 17.36 -9.44
CA SER A 103 10.70 17.37 -10.38
C SER A 103 10.35 15.99 -10.92
N THR A 104 11.33 15.06 -10.96
CA THR A 104 11.13 13.68 -11.41
C THR A 104 11.28 12.68 -10.26
N ASN A 105 10.53 11.57 -10.31
CA ASN A 105 10.66 10.49 -9.34
C ASN A 105 12.10 9.94 -9.26
N SER A 106 12.78 9.83 -10.40
CA SER A 106 14.18 9.37 -10.43
C SER A 106 15.12 10.28 -9.62
N GLY A 107 14.94 11.59 -9.69
CA GLY A 107 15.69 12.56 -8.89
C GLY A 107 15.36 12.42 -7.40
N ARG A 108 14.08 12.33 -7.06
CA ARG A 108 13.64 12.13 -5.67
C ARG A 108 14.14 10.82 -5.07
N VAL A 109 14.18 9.74 -5.84
CA VAL A 109 14.74 8.45 -5.40
C VAL A 109 16.23 8.58 -5.08
N LYS A 110 17.00 9.32 -5.88
CA LYS A 110 18.42 9.59 -5.61
C LYS A 110 18.61 10.40 -4.33
N ASP A 111 17.78 11.41 -4.12
CA ASP A 111 17.85 12.34 -2.99
C ASP A 111 16.88 11.96 -1.85
N ARG A 112 16.43 10.71 -1.80
CA ARG A 112 15.40 10.18 -0.88
C ARG A 112 15.51 10.71 0.54
N ILE A 113 16.71 10.61 1.12
CA ILE A 113 16.94 10.99 2.53
C ILE A 113 16.62 12.47 2.75
N GLU A 114 16.94 13.31 1.80
CA GLU A 114 16.74 14.75 1.91
C GLU A 114 15.28 15.14 1.65
N VAL A 115 14.67 14.56 0.63
CA VAL A 115 13.23 14.72 0.36
C VAL A 115 12.39 14.32 1.58
N GLU A 116 12.62 13.11 2.09
CA GLU A 116 11.86 12.61 3.24
C GLU A 116 12.13 13.44 4.50
N ARG A 117 13.37 13.85 4.76
CA ARG A 117 13.71 14.73 5.90
C ARG A 117 12.97 16.07 5.83
N THR A 118 12.85 16.67 4.65
CA THR A 118 12.12 17.91 4.44
C THR A 118 10.65 17.71 4.80
N LEU A 119 10.04 16.66 4.27
CA LEU A 119 8.63 16.34 4.52
C LEU A 119 8.34 15.98 5.98
N PHE A 120 9.23 15.24 6.66
CA PHE A 120 9.09 14.96 8.09
C PHE A 120 9.05 16.23 8.95
N LYS A 121 9.84 17.24 8.60
CA LYS A 121 9.82 18.52 9.32
C LYS A 121 8.51 19.27 9.11
N ILE A 122 7.95 19.21 7.90
CA ILE A 122 6.69 19.88 7.58
C ILE A 122 5.53 19.17 8.27
N PHE A 123 5.42 17.86 8.07
CA PHE A 123 4.25 17.10 8.52
C PHE A 123 4.10 17.02 10.05
N LYS A 124 5.20 17.14 10.79
CA LYS A 124 5.17 17.10 12.26
C LYS A 124 4.46 18.30 12.92
N ASN A 125 4.22 19.37 12.18
CA ASN A 125 3.70 20.63 12.74
C ASN A 125 2.17 20.64 12.87
N GLU A 126 1.44 19.81 12.14
CA GLU A 126 -0.02 19.82 12.12
C GLU A 126 -0.60 18.41 12.29
N THR A 127 -1.91 18.33 12.49
CA THR A 127 -2.64 17.07 12.70
C THR A 127 -2.85 16.29 11.40
N ILE A 128 -3.15 15.01 11.52
CA ILE A 128 -3.51 14.15 10.37
C ILE A 128 -4.70 14.74 9.62
N THR A 129 -5.76 15.13 10.33
CA THR A 129 -6.96 15.72 9.72
C THR A 129 -6.65 17.00 8.93
N HIS A 130 -5.73 17.85 9.44
CA HIS A 130 -5.27 19.01 8.70
C HIS A 130 -4.61 18.60 7.38
N TRP A 131 -3.71 17.62 7.41
CA TRP A 131 -3.03 17.15 6.20
C TRP A 131 -3.95 16.48 5.20
N GLU A 132 -4.91 15.66 5.65
CA GLU A 132 -5.93 15.06 4.78
C GLU A 132 -6.76 16.11 4.05
N SER A 133 -7.14 17.19 4.75
CA SER A 133 -7.88 18.29 4.14
C SER A 133 -7.01 19.12 3.17
N MET A 134 -5.78 19.43 3.57
CA MET A 134 -4.88 20.27 2.77
C MET A 134 -4.38 19.56 1.52
N LEU A 135 -4.18 18.25 1.60
CA LEU A 135 -3.71 17.40 0.50
C LEU A 135 -4.86 16.71 -0.25
N GLU A 136 -6.05 17.32 -0.28
CA GLU A 136 -7.19 16.74 -1.01
C GLU A 136 -6.82 16.45 -2.48
N GLY A 137 -7.12 15.24 -2.93
CA GLY A 137 -6.74 14.75 -4.27
C GLY A 137 -5.34 14.12 -4.36
N ILE A 138 -4.54 14.19 -3.29
CA ILE A 138 -3.27 13.48 -3.17
C ILE A 138 -3.47 12.26 -2.25
N PRO A 139 -3.08 11.04 -2.66
CA PRO A 139 -3.30 9.85 -1.86
C PRO A 139 -2.59 9.92 -0.50
N CYS A 140 -3.34 10.12 0.55
CA CYS A 140 -2.89 10.04 1.94
C CYS A 140 -4.00 9.47 2.83
N ALA A 141 -3.62 8.83 3.93
CA ALA A 141 -4.57 8.25 4.88
C ALA A 141 -3.92 8.00 6.24
N PRO A 142 -4.67 8.06 7.35
CA PRO A 142 -4.15 7.77 8.68
C PRO A 142 -3.68 6.32 8.81
N VAL A 143 -2.68 6.10 9.67
CA VAL A 143 -2.32 4.76 10.12
C VAL A 143 -3.21 4.40 11.29
N ASN A 144 -4.29 3.70 11.00
CA ASN A 144 -5.30 3.34 11.98
C ASN A 144 -4.90 2.13 12.82
N THR A 145 -5.31 2.12 14.08
CA THR A 145 -5.42 0.88 14.86
C THR A 145 -6.50 -0.02 14.26
N ILE A 146 -6.50 -1.32 14.62
CA ILE A 146 -7.54 -2.25 14.16
C ILE A 146 -8.94 -1.74 14.56
N GLY A 147 -9.10 -1.24 15.80
CA GLY A 147 -10.37 -0.70 16.27
C GLY A 147 -10.85 0.50 15.43
N GLN A 148 -9.94 1.46 15.15
CA GLN A 148 -10.25 2.60 14.29
C GLN A 148 -10.63 2.15 12.88
N ALA A 149 -9.88 1.23 12.28
CA ALA A 149 -10.19 0.71 10.95
C ALA A 149 -11.56 0.02 10.87
N LEU A 150 -11.94 -0.75 11.90
CA LEU A 150 -13.24 -1.43 11.95
C LEU A 150 -14.42 -0.46 12.21
N SER A 151 -14.19 0.66 12.89
CA SER A 151 -15.20 1.69 13.14
C SER A 151 -15.22 2.82 12.11
N ASP A 152 -14.33 2.81 11.14
CA ASP A 152 -14.30 3.76 10.04
C ASP A 152 -15.62 3.78 9.26
N MET A 153 -16.03 4.96 8.79
CA MET A 153 -17.29 5.12 8.04
C MET A 153 -17.38 4.20 6.82
N GLN A 154 -16.27 4.00 6.13
CA GLN A 154 -16.19 3.10 4.97
C GLN A 154 -16.38 1.64 5.38
N SER A 155 -15.76 1.21 6.49
CA SER A 155 -15.90 -0.15 7.02
C SER A 155 -17.34 -0.42 7.47
N VAL A 156 -17.95 0.55 8.13
CA VAL A 156 -19.36 0.47 8.55
C VAL A 156 -20.28 0.43 7.35
N ALA A 157 -20.10 1.34 6.38
CA ALA A 157 -20.91 1.41 5.17
C ALA A 157 -20.84 0.12 4.32
N ARG A 158 -19.69 -0.56 4.32
CA ARG A 158 -19.50 -1.83 3.63
C ARG A 158 -19.90 -3.05 4.46
N GLY A 159 -20.33 -2.89 5.70
CA GLY A 159 -20.67 -4.01 6.57
C GLY A 159 -19.48 -4.93 6.85
N ALA A 160 -18.30 -4.35 7.10
CA ALA A 160 -17.06 -5.11 7.27
C ALA A 160 -17.06 -6.04 8.50
N VAL A 161 -17.98 -5.84 9.43
CA VAL A 161 -18.18 -6.68 10.62
C VAL A 161 -19.58 -7.29 10.60
N TRP A 162 -19.64 -8.61 10.75
CA TRP A 162 -20.89 -9.36 10.88
C TRP A 162 -21.09 -9.84 12.31
N SER A 163 -22.34 -10.02 12.71
CA SER A 163 -22.71 -10.72 13.94
C SER A 163 -23.38 -12.04 13.58
N VAL A 164 -22.74 -13.15 13.96
CA VAL A 164 -23.26 -14.50 13.77
C VAL A 164 -23.46 -15.12 15.15
N GLU A 165 -24.70 -15.42 15.50
CA GLU A 165 -25.08 -15.98 16.80
C GLU A 165 -24.51 -15.21 18.00
N GLY A 166 -24.45 -13.86 17.90
CA GLY A 166 -23.91 -12.98 18.94
C GLY A 166 -22.38 -12.85 18.96
N VAL A 167 -21.66 -13.54 18.08
CA VAL A 167 -20.21 -13.39 17.90
C VAL A 167 -19.91 -12.46 16.74
N GLN A 168 -19.07 -11.45 16.98
CA GLN A 168 -18.60 -10.58 15.91
C GLN A 168 -17.47 -11.24 15.12
N THR A 169 -17.55 -11.15 13.79
CA THR A 169 -16.55 -11.68 12.87
C THR A 169 -16.38 -10.72 11.67
N LEU A 170 -15.27 -10.84 10.98
CA LEU A 170 -15.07 -10.10 9.73
C LEU A 170 -15.99 -10.65 8.64
N ALA A 171 -16.58 -9.74 7.88
CA ALA A 171 -17.34 -10.09 6.69
C ALA A 171 -16.44 -10.71 5.62
N ASN A 172 -17.02 -11.59 4.80
CA ASN A 172 -16.35 -12.03 3.58
C ASN A 172 -16.38 -10.84 2.58
N PRO A 173 -15.24 -10.46 1.99
CA PRO A 173 -15.17 -9.34 1.04
C PRO A 173 -15.78 -9.65 -0.35
N LEU A 174 -16.25 -10.90 -0.58
CA LEU A 174 -16.85 -11.37 -1.84
C LEU A 174 -18.36 -11.30 -1.81
#